data_3d53d3bd395438f90613bacd55cba16a
#
_entry.id   3d53d3bd395438f90613bacd55cba16a
#
_cell.length_a   1.000
_cell.length_b   1.000
_cell.length_c   1.000
_cell.angle_alpha   90.00
_cell.angle_beta   90.00
_cell.angle_gamma   90.00
#
_symmetry.space_group_name_H-M   'P 1'
#
loop_
_entity.id
_entity.type
_entity.pdbx_description
1 polymer ?
#
loop_
_entity_poly.entity_id
_entity_poly.type
_entity_poly.pdbx_seq_one_letter_code
_entity_poly.pdbx_strand_id
1 'polypeptide(L)'
;MINRFKLLSTFLLSIIFAQNNIATTSAAFLEIGPGARSIGMGSAFTAVADDPSTMYWNPAGIVNIAKPEVQTFYSPWLVETQFYYNTAVVPLGAYGNLGLSFTALTMDEMMV
;
A
#
# COMPACT_ATOMS: atom_id res chain seq x y z
N MET A 1 -12.64 12.19 45.81
CA MET A 1 -12.87 12.79 44.48
C MET A 1 -11.89 12.15 43.51
N ILE A 2 -12.32 11.14 42.75
CA ILE A 2 -11.47 10.47 41.76
C ILE A 2 -11.20 11.47 40.65
N ASN A 3 -9.91 11.73 40.40
CA ASN A 3 -9.47 12.73 39.47
C ASN A 3 -9.92 12.32 38.03
N ARG A 4 -10.84 13.07 37.43
CA ARG A 4 -11.40 12.80 36.08
C ARG A 4 -10.29 12.58 35.04
N PHE A 5 -9.13 13.18 35.28
CA PHE A 5 -7.92 13.01 34.46
C PHE A 5 -7.35 11.57 34.56
N LYS A 6 -7.37 10.95 35.75
CA LYS A 6 -6.91 9.55 35.89
C LYS A 6 -7.84 8.56 35.23
N LEU A 7 -9.15 8.80 35.28
CA LEU A 7 -10.14 7.97 34.58
C LEU A 7 -9.99 8.06 33.06
N LEU A 8 -9.78 9.28 32.54
CA LEU A 8 -9.57 9.49 31.08
C LEU A 8 -8.27 8.83 30.61
N SER A 9 -7.20 8.95 31.40
CA SER A 9 -5.90 8.33 31.13
C SER A 9 -5.96 6.81 31.10
N THR A 10 -6.69 6.21 32.07
CA THR A 10 -6.86 4.75 32.14
C THR A 10 -7.72 4.24 30.98
N PHE A 11 -8.73 5.00 30.57
CA PHE A 11 -9.59 4.65 29.42
C PHE A 11 -8.80 4.73 28.10
N LEU A 12 -7.98 5.76 27.91
CA LEU A 12 -7.10 5.87 26.72
C LEU A 12 -6.05 4.75 26.69
N LEU A 13 -5.49 4.37 27.82
CA LEU A 13 -4.51 3.28 27.90
C LEU A 13 -5.13 1.93 27.56
N SER A 14 -6.38 1.67 27.96
CA SER A 14 -7.08 0.41 27.65
C SER A 14 -7.38 0.23 26.16
N ILE A 15 -7.54 1.31 25.39
CA ILE A 15 -7.76 1.27 23.95
C ILE A 15 -6.48 0.77 23.23
N ILE A 16 -5.30 1.13 23.74
CA ILE A 16 -4.01 0.73 23.14
C ILE A 16 -3.77 -0.78 23.25
N PHE A 17 -4.26 -1.41 24.32
CA PHE A 17 -4.11 -2.85 24.54
C PHE A 17 -5.23 -3.71 23.92
N ALA A 18 -6.28 -3.10 23.39
CA ALA A 18 -7.41 -3.80 22.75
C ALA A 18 -7.14 -4.22 21.29
N GLN A 19 -5.96 -3.95 20.76
CA GLN A 19 -5.61 -4.36 19.40
C GLN A 19 -5.22 -5.83 19.37
N ASN A 20 -6.19 -6.67 19.04
CA ASN A 20 -5.90 -8.04 18.62
C ASN A 20 -5.19 -8.00 17.24
N ASN A 21 -4.09 -8.73 17.11
CA ASN A 21 -3.29 -8.86 15.87
C ASN A 21 -4.06 -9.56 14.71
N ILE A 22 -5.35 -9.75 14.83
CA ILE A 22 -6.19 -10.41 13.80
C ILE A 22 -6.25 -9.58 12.51
N ALA A 23 -6.19 -8.26 12.61
CA ALA A 23 -6.24 -7.38 11.45
C ALA A 23 -4.94 -7.36 10.64
N THR A 24 -3.80 -7.65 11.23
CA THR A 24 -2.50 -7.68 10.54
C THR A 24 -2.38 -8.87 9.59
N THR A 25 -3.03 -9.99 9.89
CA THR A 25 -3.03 -11.19 9.04
C THR A 25 -3.92 -11.00 7.80
N SER A 26 -5.02 -10.27 7.90
CA SER A 26 -5.96 -10.06 6.81
C SER A 26 -5.42 -9.16 5.68
N ALA A 27 -4.44 -8.30 5.97
CA ALA A 27 -3.88 -7.34 5.02
C ALA A 27 -2.43 -7.65 4.63
N ALA A 28 -1.92 -8.86 4.95
CA ALA A 28 -0.55 -9.27 4.61
C ALA A 28 -0.24 -9.18 3.10
N PHE A 29 -1.26 -9.28 2.24
CA PHE A 29 -1.11 -9.10 0.80
C PHE A 29 -0.65 -7.69 0.40
N LEU A 30 -0.87 -6.69 1.25
CA LEU A 30 -0.39 -5.32 1.00
C LEU A 30 1.14 -5.18 1.18
N GLU A 31 1.80 -6.17 1.76
CA GLU A 31 3.26 -6.24 1.85
C GLU A 31 3.89 -6.74 0.54
N ILE A 32 3.08 -7.28 -0.39
CA ILE A 32 3.55 -7.70 -1.71
C ILE A 32 3.86 -6.46 -2.53
N GLY A 33 5.13 -6.15 -2.68
CA GLY A 33 5.58 -4.99 -3.45
C GLY A 33 5.33 -5.17 -4.95
N PRO A 34 4.59 -4.27 -5.60
CA PRO A 34 4.37 -4.32 -7.04
C PRO A 34 5.57 -3.81 -7.83
N GLY A 35 5.64 -4.22 -9.10
CA GLY A 35 6.59 -3.73 -10.08
C GLY A 35 7.78 -4.67 -10.28
N ALA A 36 7.93 -5.18 -11.51
CA ALA A 36 9.04 -6.08 -11.86
C ALA A 36 10.40 -5.42 -11.66
N ARG A 37 10.50 -4.11 -11.92
CA ARG A 37 11.72 -3.33 -11.74
C ARG A 37 12.11 -3.22 -10.27
N SER A 38 11.17 -2.89 -9.39
CA SER A 38 11.41 -2.79 -7.95
C SER A 38 11.80 -4.12 -7.33
N ILE A 39 11.13 -5.21 -7.75
CA ILE A 39 11.46 -6.57 -7.32
C ILE A 39 12.87 -6.96 -7.79
N GLY A 40 13.21 -6.68 -9.05
CA GLY A 40 14.55 -6.92 -9.60
C GLY A 40 15.66 -6.17 -8.88
N MET A 41 15.35 -5.05 -8.24
CA MET A 41 16.26 -4.27 -7.39
C MET A 41 16.24 -4.71 -5.91
N GLY A 42 15.66 -5.87 -5.60
CA GLY A 42 15.51 -6.34 -4.23
C GLY A 42 14.61 -5.45 -3.37
N SER A 43 13.59 -4.86 -3.98
CA SER A 43 12.66 -3.90 -3.34
C SER A 43 13.29 -2.56 -2.93
N ALA A 44 14.49 -2.24 -3.41
CA ALA A 44 15.20 -0.99 -3.11
C ALA A 44 14.75 0.16 -4.03
N PHE A 45 13.43 0.39 -4.17
CA PHE A 45 12.84 1.36 -5.10
C PHE A 45 12.48 2.70 -4.48
N THR A 46 12.41 2.79 -3.16
CA THR A 46 11.96 3.99 -2.42
C THR A 46 12.71 5.27 -2.80
N ALA A 47 14.01 5.16 -3.09
CA ALA A 47 14.83 6.31 -3.46
C ALA A 47 14.81 6.62 -4.97
N VAL A 48 14.52 5.62 -5.80
CA VAL A 48 14.46 5.78 -7.26
C VAL A 48 13.19 6.49 -7.68
N ALA A 49 12.02 5.92 -7.31
CA ALA A 49 10.68 6.53 -7.35
C ALA A 49 10.41 7.40 -8.60
N ASP A 50 10.66 6.85 -9.80
CA ASP A 50 10.61 7.56 -11.07
C ASP A 50 9.57 7.01 -12.07
N ASP A 51 8.72 6.05 -11.62
CA ASP A 51 7.62 5.48 -12.39
C ASP A 51 6.34 5.38 -11.53
N PRO A 52 5.15 5.09 -12.10
CA PRO A 52 3.90 5.05 -11.35
C PRO A 52 3.85 4.07 -10.16
N SER A 53 4.72 3.03 -10.12
CA SER A 53 4.79 2.13 -8.95
C SER A 53 5.29 2.83 -7.69
N THR A 54 5.82 4.03 -7.81
CA THR A 54 6.16 4.91 -6.69
C THR A 54 4.98 5.17 -5.76
N MET A 55 3.73 5.09 -6.26
CA MET A 55 2.53 5.19 -5.42
C MET A 55 2.51 4.19 -4.28
N TYR A 56 3.14 3.04 -4.45
CA TYR A 56 3.30 2.03 -3.40
C TYR A 56 4.57 2.27 -2.55
N TRP A 57 5.71 2.48 -3.20
CA TRP A 57 7.02 2.51 -2.55
C TRP A 57 7.34 3.84 -1.86
N ASN A 58 6.99 4.94 -2.50
CA ASN A 58 7.22 6.30 -2.01
C ASN A 58 6.29 7.28 -2.74
N PRO A 59 5.08 7.50 -2.24
CA PRO A 59 4.10 8.37 -2.91
C PRO A 59 4.61 9.79 -3.21
N ALA A 60 5.56 10.30 -2.45
CA ALA A 60 6.16 11.60 -2.73
C ALA A 60 6.92 11.63 -4.08
N GLY A 61 7.35 10.46 -4.59
CA GLY A 61 8.04 10.34 -5.86
C GLY A 61 7.18 10.67 -7.09
N ILE A 62 5.83 10.73 -6.96
CA ILE A 62 4.97 11.10 -8.09
C ILE A 62 5.33 12.48 -8.67
N VAL A 63 5.98 13.35 -7.91
CA VAL A 63 6.43 14.66 -8.38
C VAL A 63 7.42 14.57 -9.55
N ASN A 64 8.15 13.45 -9.65
CA ASN A 64 9.14 13.22 -10.71
C ASN A 64 8.48 12.80 -12.04
N ILE A 65 7.20 12.46 -12.04
CA ILE A 65 6.48 12.01 -13.22
C ILE A 65 5.98 13.22 -14.00
N ALA A 66 6.59 13.47 -15.16
CA ALA A 66 6.34 14.67 -15.96
C ALA A 66 5.20 14.52 -16.97
N LYS A 67 4.72 13.30 -17.21
CA LYS A 67 3.66 12.98 -18.20
C LYS A 67 2.61 12.09 -17.57
N PRO A 68 1.37 12.07 -18.11
CA PRO A 68 0.38 11.08 -17.68
C PRO A 68 0.88 9.66 -17.95
N GLU A 69 0.92 8.84 -16.92
CA GLU A 69 1.40 7.46 -17.01
C GLU A 69 0.42 6.52 -16.30
N VAL A 70 0.23 5.35 -16.89
CA VAL A 70 -0.55 4.25 -16.32
C VAL A 70 0.32 3.01 -16.30
N GLN A 71 0.30 2.31 -15.17
CA GLN A 71 1.04 1.06 -15.02
C GLN A 71 0.14 -0.03 -14.47
N THR A 72 0.19 -1.20 -15.06
CA THR A 72 -0.48 -2.41 -14.59
C THR A 72 0.57 -3.45 -14.27
N PHE A 73 0.46 -4.04 -13.10
CA PHE A 73 1.28 -5.15 -12.67
C PHE A 73 0.37 -6.35 -12.34
N TYR A 74 0.71 -7.49 -12.90
CA TYR A 74 0.05 -8.76 -12.65
C TYR A 74 1.10 -9.79 -12.27
N SER A 75 0.84 -10.55 -11.22
CA SER A 75 1.70 -11.65 -10.81
C SER A 75 0.88 -12.83 -10.30
N PRO A 76 1.06 -14.01 -10.89
CA PRO A 76 0.62 -15.24 -10.23
C PRO A 76 1.36 -15.37 -8.89
N TRP A 77 0.62 -15.67 -7.84
CA TRP A 77 1.15 -15.82 -6.50
C TRP A 77 0.96 -17.25 -6.00
N LEU A 78 1.24 -17.49 -4.73
CA LEU A 78 1.14 -18.81 -4.14
C LEU A 78 -0.32 -19.32 -4.08
N VAL A 79 -0.51 -20.63 -4.22
CA VAL A 79 -1.80 -21.32 -4.03
C VAL A 79 -2.92 -20.71 -4.89
N GLU A 80 -2.70 -20.67 -6.22
CA GLU A 80 -3.68 -20.19 -7.22
C GLU A 80 -4.20 -18.75 -6.95
N THR A 81 -3.50 -17.97 -6.12
CA THR A 81 -3.80 -16.57 -5.94
C THR A 81 -3.19 -15.74 -7.05
N GLN A 82 -3.86 -14.64 -7.38
CA GLN A 82 -3.44 -13.71 -8.41
C GLN A 82 -3.38 -12.30 -7.82
N PHE A 83 -2.22 -11.67 -7.95
CA PHE A 83 -1.98 -10.31 -7.47
C PHE A 83 -2.06 -9.31 -8.60
N TYR A 84 -2.89 -8.29 -8.42
CA TYR A 84 -3.07 -7.18 -9.35
C TYR A 84 -2.73 -5.86 -8.67
N TYR A 85 -1.94 -5.05 -9.33
CA TYR A 85 -1.70 -3.68 -8.94
C TYR A 85 -1.82 -2.77 -10.16
N ASN A 86 -2.72 -1.78 -10.07
CA ASN A 86 -2.92 -0.80 -11.12
C ASN A 86 -2.69 0.58 -10.54
N THR A 87 -1.98 1.42 -11.28
CA THR A 87 -1.71 2.78 -10.85
C THR A 87 -1.72 3.73 -12.04
N ALA A 88 -2.17 4.94 -11.79
CA ALA A 88 -2.17 6.02 -12.77
C ALA A 88 -1.70 7.30 -12.08
N VAL A 89 -0.84 8.05 -12.77
CA VAL A 89 -0.36 9.36 -12.31
C VAL A 89 -0.58 10.38 -13.41
N VAL A 90 -1.15 11.52 -13.06
CA VAL A 90 -1.43 12.63 -13.98
C VAL A 90 -0.82 13.91 -13.40
N PRO A 91 0.12 14.54 -14.11
CA PRO A 91 0.62 15.85 -13.73
C PRO A 91 -0.44 16.93 -13.99
N LEU A 92 -0.68 17.78 -12.98
CA LEU A 92 -1.62 18.90 -13.04
C LEU A 92 -0.91 20.26 -13.17
N GLY A 93 0.33 20.24 -13.67
CA GLY A 93 1.14 21.45 -13.84
C GLY A 93 1.48 22.14 -12.52
N ALA A 94 1.06 23.41 -12.37
CA ALA A 94 1.35 24.21 -11.17
C ALA A 94 0.68 23.67 -9.88
N TYR A 95 -0.30 22.78 -9.99
CA TYR A 95 -1.02 22.21 -8.85
C TYR A 95 -0.39 20.90 -8.32
N GLY A 96 0.70 20.44 -8.97
CA GLY A 96 1.37 19.19 -8.60
C GLY A 96 0.88 17.98 -9.40
N ASN A 97 1.05 16.78 -8.86
CA ASN A 97 0.69 15.53 -9.53
C ASN A 97 -0.39 14.80 -8.74
N LEU A 98 -1.36 14.25 -9.45
CA LEU A 98 -2.40 13.39 -8.90
C LEU A 98 -2.07 11.94 -9.22
N GLY A 99 -2.05 11.07 -8.18
CA GLY A 99 -1.87 9.63 -8.33
C GLY A 99 -3.06 8.86 -7.77
N LEU A 100 -3.41 7.77 -8.44
CA LEU A 100 -4.40 6.79 -7.98
C LEU A 100 -3.78 5.41 -8.11
N SER A 101 -4.01 4.56 -7.12
CA SER A 101 -3.59 3.15 -7.17
C SER A 101 -4.69 2.24 -6.66
N PHE A 102 -4.72 1.04 -7.21
CA PHE A 102 -5.65 -0.02 -6.83
C PHE A 102 -4.89 -1.33 -6.72
N THR A 103 -5.03 -2.01 -5.58
CA THR A 103 -4.45 -3.33 -5.31
C THR A 103 -5.55 -4.34 -5.11
N ALA A 104 -5.45 -5.50 -5.74
CA ALA A 104 -6.35 -6.62 -5.53
C ALA A 104 -5.58 -7.94 -5.46
N LEU A 105 -6.03 -8.80 -4.57
CA LEU A 105 -5.63 -10.20 -4.52
C LEU A 105 -6.88 -11.04 -4.76
N THR A 106 -6.85 -11.88 -5.76
CA THR A 106 -7.93 -12.82 -6.07
C THR A 106 -7.44 -14.26 -5.87
N MET A 107 -8.34 -15.12 -5.47
CA MET A 107 -8.12 -16.57 -5.33
C MET A 107 -9.19 -17.28 -6.12
N ASP A 108 -8.81 -18.23 -6.96
CA ASP A 108 -9.76 -19.08 -7.65
C ASP A 108 -10.41 -20.07 -6.65
N GLU A 109 -11.63 -20.51 -6.96
CA GLU A 109 -12.35 -21.47 -6.12
C GLU A 109 -11.52 -22.76 -6.01
N MET A 110 -11.13 -23.10 -4.79
CA MET A 110 -10.50 -24.39 -4.53
C MET A 110 -11.58 -25.47 -4.70
N MET A 111 -11.46 -26.28 -5.74
CA MET A 111 -12.29 -27.50 -5.86
C MET A 111 -11.87 -28.48 -4.76
N VAL A 112 -12.75 -28.71 -3.82
CA VAL A 112 -12.64 -29.69 -2.75
C VAL A 112 -13.22 -31.03 -3.24
#